data_ed0b799dde483b3c0286be1065316023
#
_entry.id   ed0b799dde483b3c0286be1065316023
#
_cell.length_a   1.000
_cell.length_b   1.000
_cell.length_c   1.000
_cell.angle_alpha   90.00
_cell.angle_beta   90.00
_cell.angle_gamma   90.00
#
_symmetry.space_group_name_H-M   'P 1'
#
loop_
_entity.id
_entity.type
_entity.pdbx_description
1 polymer ?
#
loop_
_entity_poly.entity_id
_entity_poly.type
_entity_poly.pdbx_seq_one_letter_code
_entity_poly.pdbx_strand_id
1 'polypeptide(L)'
;MGIRGNDRQIDNIEFNVSDIARSKAFYASAFGWSFVDYGPTYTEFSDGRLTGGFTTGEPVRPGGPLIILYADDLEGTQLRLEAAGAIISREVFAFPGGRRFHFIDPDGYELAVWSAS
;
A
#
# COMPACT_ATOMS: atom_id res chain seq x y z
N MET A 1 6.55 15.90 -6.72
CA MET A 1 7.19 16.44 -5.53
C MET A 1 7.19 17.92 -5.58
N GLY A 2 7.08 18.78 -5.09
CA GLY A 2 7.09 20.21 -5.23
C GLY A 2 6.09 20.92 -4.33
N ILE A 3 5.10 20.18 -3.85
CA ILE A 3 4.11 20.73 -2.92
C ILE A 3 4.65 20.56 -1.50
N ARG A 4 4.64 21.64 -0.75
CA ARG A 4 5.08 21.61 0.63
C ARG A 4 4.11 20.81 1.48
N GLY A 5 4.65 20.02 2.40
CA GLY A 5 3.86 19.34 3.41
C GLY A 5 3.51 20.24 4.58
N ASN A 6 2.96 19.66 5.64
CA ASN A 6 2.65 20.32 6.89
C ASN A 6 3.76 20.04 7.89
N ASP A 7 4.17 21.09 8.62
CA ASP A 7 5.27 20.98 9.57
C ASP A 7 5.06 19.83 10.56
N ARG A 8 6.04 18.96 10.70
CA ARG A 8 6.11 17.86 11.66
C ARG A 8 5.08 16.74 11.45
N GLN A 9 4.40 16.70 10.32
CA GLN A 9 3.47 15.63 9.96
C GLN A 9 4.15 14.66 8.99
N ILE A 10 3.69 13.41 8.98
CA ILE A 10 4.18 12.43 8.01
C ILE A 10 3.78 12.90 6.62
N ASP A 11 4.77 12.99 5.73
CA ASP A 11 4.58 13.56 4.40
C ASP A 11 4.65 12.51 3.30
N ASN A 12 5.48 11.48 3.49
CA ASN A 12 5.76 10.53 2.42
C ASN A 12 6.13 9.17 3.03
N ILE A 13 5.75 8.10 2.34
CA ILE A 13 6.15 6.74 2.71
C ILE A 13 6.80 6.13 1.48
N GLU A 14 8.02 5.63 1.62
CA GLU A 14 8.74 5.00 0.51
C GLU A 14 8.89 3.50 0.72
N PHE A 15 8.63 2.75 -0.36
CA PHE A 15 8.86 1.32 -0.41
C PHE A 15 10.02 1.03 -1.36
N ASN A 16 10.95 0.20 -0.93
CA ASN A 16 11.94 -0.37 -1.83
C ASN A 16 11.27 -1.55 -2.54
N VAL A 17 11.25 -1.51 -3.87
CA VAL A 17 10.56 -2.52 -4.68
C VAL A 17 11.51 -3.10 -5.70
N SER A 18 11.23 -4.31 -6.16
CA SER A 18 12.04 -4.97 -7.18
C SER A 18 11.58 -4.67 -8.60
N ASP A 19 10.31 -4.28 -8.78
CA ASP A 19 9.72 -4.06 -10.10
C ASP A 19 8.62 -3.00 -9.97
N ILE A 20 8.92 -1.77 -10.39
CA ILE A 20 7.99 -0.64 -10.27
C ILE A 20 6.70 -0.91 -11.06
N ALA A 21 6.79 -1.46 -12.26
CA ALA A 21 5.60 -1.73 -13.08
C ALA A 21 4.66 -2.72 -12.37
N ARG A 22 5.23 -3.74 -11.73
CA ARG A 22 4.45 -4.72 -10.97
C ARG A 22 3.77 -4.09 -9.77
N SER A 23 4.50 -3.27 -9.02
CA SER A 23 3.95 -2.58 -7.85
C SER A 23 2.84 -1.61 -8.24
N LYS A 24 3.02 -0.85 -9.33
CA LYS A 24 1.98 0.04 -9.86
C LYS A 24 0.72 -0.74 -10.22
N ALA A 25 0.88 -1.84 -10.97
CA ALA A 25 -0.25 -2.66 -11.39
C ALA A 25 -1.01 -3.22 -10.19
N PHE A 26 -0.28 -3.71 -9.20
CA PHE A 26 -0.88 -4.28 -8.00
C PHE A 26 -1.71 -3.24 -7.23
N TYR A 27 -1.12 -2.10 -6.90
CA TYR A 27 -1.79 -1.09 -6.07
C TYR A 27 -2.87 -0.33 -6.85
N ALA A 28 -2.72 -0.16 -8.17
CA ALA A 28 -3.78 0.39 -9.01
C ALA A 28 -4.99 -0.55 -9.04
N SER A 29 -4.75 -1.85 -9.22
CA SER A 29 -5.81 -2.86 -9.30
C SER A 29 -6.52 -3.03 -7.95
N ALA A 30 -5.76 -3.10 -6.86
CA ALA A 30 -6.32 -3.37 -5.53
C ALA A 30 -7.01 -2.15 -4.93
N PHE A 31 -6.44 -0.96 -5.09
CA PHE A 31 -6.87 0.24 -4.36
C PHE A 31 -7.16 1.45 -5.24
N GLY A 32 -6.89 1.38 -6.54
CA GLY A 32 -7.12 2.51 -7.43
C GLY A 32 -6.13 3.65 -7.25
N TRP A 33 -4.93 3.39 -6.75
CA TRP A 33 -3.91 4.43 -6.60
C TRP A 33 -3.48 4.96 -7.96
N SER A 34 -3.06 6.22 -8.00
CA SER A 34 -2.51 6.86 -9.18
C SER A 34 -1.00 7.08 -9.02
N PHE A 35 -0.30 7.28 -10.15
CA PHE A 35 1.15 7.30 -10.15
C PHE A 35 1.68 8.39 -11.07
N VAL A 36 2.83 8.96 -10.69
CA VAL A 36 3.61 9.87 -11.52
C VAL A 36 5.03 9.36 -11.54
N ASP A 37 5.53 9.03 -12.73
CA ASP A 37 6.88 8.49 -12.89
C ASP A 37 7.92 9.62 -12.91
N TYR A 38 9.01 9.39 -12.19
CA TYR A 38 10.18 10.28 -12.19
C TYR A 38 11.38 9.47 -12.61
N GLY A 39 11.45 9.15 -13.90
CA GLY A 39 12.49 8.30 -14.46
C GLY A 39 12.20 6.81 -14.24
N PRO A 40 13.15 5.93 -14.62
CA PRO A 40 12.90 4.49 -14.61
C PRO A 40 12.99 3.82 -13.23
N THR A 41 13.56 4.53 -12.23
CA THR A 41 13.84 3.93 -10.93
C THR A 41 12.97 4.47 -9.79
N TYR A 42 12.03 5.36 -10.10
CA TYR A 42 11.17 5.96 -9.08
C TYR A 42 9.79 6.31 -9.65
N THR A 43 8.75 5.97 -8.93
CA THR A 43 7.42 6.48 -9.19
C THR A 43 6.80 7.01 -7.89
N GLU A 44 6.06 8.10 -7.98
CA GLU A 44 5.30 8.63 -6.86
C GLU A 44 3.90 8.07 -6.92
N PHE A 45 3.44 7.45 -5.84
CA PHE A 45 2.05 7.02 -5.74
C PHE A 45 1.22 8.04 -4.96
N SER A 46 -0.07 8.05 -5.26
CA SER A 46 -1.05 8.81 -4.47
C SER A 46 -2.24 7.91 -4.18
N ASP A 47 -2.63 7.86 -2.91
CA ASP A 47 -3.83 7.14 -2.49
C ASP A 47 -5.05 8.07 -2.40
N GLY A 48 -4.88 9.34 -2.80
CA GLY A 48 -5.90 10.38 -2.71
C GLY A 48 -5.75 11.27 -1.47
N ARG A 49 -4.93 10.87 -0.53
CA ARG A 49 -4.71 11.62 0.72
C ARG A 49 -3.22 11.78 1.00
N LEU A 50 -2.46 10.71 0.88
CA LEU A 50 -1.02 10.69 1.13
C LEU A 50 -0.30 10.31 -0.16
N THR A 51 0.88 10.88 -0.37
CA THR A 51 1.77 10.44 -1.42
C THR A 51 2.90 9.61 -0.84
N GLY A 52 3.54 8.83 -1.71
CA GLY A 52 4.68 8.04 -1.33
C GLY A 52 5.49 7.68 -2.56
N GLY A 53 6.41 6.76 -2.42
CA GLY A 53 7.24 6.36 -3.54
C GLY A 53 7.49 4.87 -3.60
N PHE A 54 7.65 4.36 -4.82
CA PHE A 54 8.25 3.06 -5.08
C PHE A 54 9.58 3.30 -5.77
N THR A 55 10.64 2.75 -5.20
CA THR A 55 12.01 2.96 -5.72
C THR A 55 12.73 1.63 -5.87
N THR A 56 13.51 1.50 -6.94
CA THR A 56 14.42 0.37 -7.12
C THR A 56 15.86 0.73 -6.73
N GLY A 57 16.07 1.90 -6.14
CA GLY A 57 17.41 2.37 -5.78
C GLY A 57 18.08 1.62 -4.63
N GLU A 58 17.28 0.90 -3.83
CA GLU A 58 17.76 0.13 -2.68
C GLU A 58 17.16 -1.28 -2.71
N PRO A 59 17.81 -2.25 -2.06
CA PRO A 59 17.24 -3.61 -1.98
C PRO A 59 15.91 -3.63 -1.23
N VAL A 60 15.04 -4.56 -1.64
CA VAL A 60 13.77 -4.80 -0.93
C VAL A 60 14.06 -5.27 0.49
N ARG A 61 13.40 -4.66 1.46
CA ARG A 61 13.56 -4.96 2.89
C ARG A 61 12.19 -5.03 3.57
N PRO A 62 11.49 -6.16 3.47
CA PRO A 62 10.20 -6.31 4.15
C PRO A 62 10.37 -6.16 5.67
N GLY A 63 9.34 -5.61 6.31
CA GLY A 63 9.34 -5.35 7.73
C GLY A 63 9.08 -3.88 8.02
N GLY A 64 9.29 -3.48 9.27
CA GLY A 64 9.03 -2.11 9.73
C GLY A 64 7.62 -1.93 10.25
N PRO A 65 7.14 -0.68 10.35
CA PRO A 65 5.79 -0.41 10.82
C PRO A 65 4.73 -1.06 9.93
N LEU A 66 3.63 -1.49 10.53
CA LEU A 66 2.49 -2.00 9.78
C LEU A 66 1.71 -0.82 9.21
N ILE A 67 1.57 -0.79 7.90
CA ILE A 67 0.76 0.22 7.21
C ILE A 67 -0.65 -0.34 7.08
N ILE A 68 -1.64 0.44 7.55
CA ILE A 68 -3.02 0.00 7.58
C ILE A 68 -3.84 0.95 6.72
N LEU A 69 -4.55 0.39 5.73
CA LEU A 69 -5.48 1.13 4.90
C LEU A 69 -6.90 0.98 5.45
N TYR A 70 -7.77 1.91 5.12
CA TYR A 70 -9.19 1.80 5.44
C TYR A 70 -9.98 1.38 4.21
N ALA A 71 -11.02 0.57 4.41
CA ALA A 71 -11.96 0.22 3.35
C ALA A 71 -13.37 0.20 3.90
N ASP A 72 -14.32 0.73 3.13
CA ASP A 72 -15.74 0.64 3.49
C ASP A 72 -16.25 -0.79 3.34
N ASP A 73 -15.77 -1.50 2.31
CA ASP A 73 -16.14 -2.88 2.01
C ASP A 73 -14.94 -3.78 2.21
N LEU A 74 -14.83 -4.34 3.41
CA LEU A 74 -13.66 -5.13 3.79
C LEU A 74 -13.56 -6.42 2.96
N GLU A 75 -14.65 -7.15 2.83
CA GLU A 75 -14.69 -8.41 2.08
C GLU A 75 -14.41 -8.19 0.59
N GLY A 76 -14.99 -7.14 0.01
CA GLY A 76 -14.73 -6.81 -1.39
C GLY A 76 -13.29 -6.41 -1.63
N THR A 77 -12.68 -5.71 -0.69
CA THR A 77 -11.27 -5.34 -0.78
C THR A 77 -10.37 -6.57 -0.70
N GLN A 78 -10.68 -7.52 0.18
CA GLN A 78 -9.93 -8.78 0.24
C GLN A 78 -9.99 -9.53 -1.09
N LEU A 79 -11.17 -9.60 -1.70
CA LEU A 79 -11.33 -10.26 -3.01
C LEU A 79 -10.50 -9.58 -4.09
N ARG A 80 -10.49 -8.24 -4.12
CA ARG A 80 -9.67 -7.50 -5.10
C ARG A 80 -8.18 -7.74 -4.88
N LEU A 81 -7.74 -7.80 -3.62
CA LEU A 81 -6.34 -8.08 -3.30
C LEU A 81 -5.94 -9.48 -3.72
N GLU A 82 -6.76 -10.47 -3.46
CA GLU A 82 -6.52 -11.85 -3.89
C GLU A 82 -6.45 -11.93 -5.41
N ALA A 83 -7.37 -11.27 -6.11
CA ALA A 83 -7.38 -11.22 -7.58
C ALA A 83 -6.13 -10.52 -8.13
N ALA A 84 -5.57 -9.58 -7.40
CA ALA A 84 -4.33 -8.87 -7.79
C ALA A 84 -3.06 -9.66 -7.43
N GLY A 85 -3.20 -10.82 -6.77
CA GLY A 85 -2.08 -11.69 -6.44
C GLY A 85 -1.55 -11.57 -5.02
N ALA A 86 -2.22 -10.84 -4.14
CA ALA A 86 -1.81 -10.76 -2.75
C ALA A 86 -2.02 -12.09 -2.02
N ILE A 87 -1.18 -12.34 -1.04
CA ILE A 87 -1.33 -13.45 -0.11
C ILE A 87 -2.00 -12.89 1.14
N ILE A 88 -3.08 -13.52 1.59
CA ILE A 88 -3.71 -13.13 2.85
C ILE A 88 -2.94 -13.79 3.97
N SER A 89 -2.20 -12.98 4.73
CA SER A 89 -1.34 -13.48 5.81
C SER A 89 -2.10 -13.59 7.12
N ARG A 90 -3.22 -12.91 7.25
CA ARG A 90 -4.08 -13.02 8.44
C ARG A 90 -5.53 -12.78 8.01
N GLU A 91 -6.38 -13.77 8.22
CA GLU A 91 -7.79 -13.69 7.85
C GLU A 91 -8.51 -12.65 8.70
N VAL A 92 -9.66 -12.19 8.22
CA VAL A 92 -10.47 -11.17 8.91
C VAL A 92 -10.69 -11.55 10.37
N PHE A 93 -10.41 -10.61 11.25
CA PHE A 93 -10.65 -10.74 12.68
C PHE A 93 -11.19 -9.43 13.23
N ALA A 94 -11.96 -9.54 14.33
CA ALA A 94 -12.55 -8.40 15.01
C ALA A 94 -11.57 -7.84 16.04
N PHE A 95 -11.66 -6.54 16.24
CA PHE A 95 -10.97 -5.84 17.32
C PHE A 95 -11.89 -4.71 17.81
N PRO A 96 -11.61 -4.09 18.96
CA PRO A 96 -12.42 -2.96 19.40
C PRO A 96 -12.40 -1.83 18.37
N GLY A 97 -13.54 -1.54 17.77
CA GLY A 97 -13.70 -0.50 16.77
C GLY A 97 -13.95 -1.00 15.36
N GLY A 98 -13.73 -2.29 15.06
CA GLY A 98 -14.00 -2.80 13.72
C GLY A 98 -13.44 -4.18 13.45
N ARG A 99 -13.09 -4.42 12.18
CA ARG A 99 -12.50 -5.68 11.72
C ARG A 99 -11.34 -5.36 10.78
N ARG A 100 -10.39 -6.26 10.66
CA ARG A 100 -9.29 -6.10 9.72
C ARG A 100 -8.74 -7.45 9.26
N PHE A 101 -7.98 -7.42 8.17
CA PHE A 101 -7.18 -8.54 7.70
C PHE A 101 -5.81 -8.03 7.28
N HIS A 102 -4.85 -8.94 7.11
CA HIS A 102 -3.50 -8.59 6.65
C HIS A 102 -3.21 -9.28 5.33
N PHE A 103 -2.40 -8.63 4.52
CA PHE A 103 -1.97 -9.20 3.23
C PHE A 103 -0.49 -8.93 2.99
N ILE A 104 0.08 -9.74 2.12
CA ILE A 104 1.47 -9.60 1.67
C ILE A 104 1.43 -9.11 0.22
N ASP A 105 2.17 -8.03 -0.06
CA ASP A 105 2.26 -7.48 -1.40
C ASP A 105 3.29 -8.22 -2.25
N PRO A 106 3.47 -7.86 -3.55
CA PRO A 106 4.39 -8.59 -4.43
C PRO A 106 5.84 -8.63 -3.98
N ASP A 107 6.29 -7.68 -3.17
CA ASP A 107 7.66 -7.64 -2.68
C ASP A 107 7.83 -8.21 -1.28
N GLY A 108 6.75 -8.73 -0.68
CA GLY A 108 6.80 -9.36 0.63
C GLY A 108 6.49 -8.43 1.79
N TYR A 109 6.06 -7.20 1.53
CA TYR A 109 5.63 -6.29 2.60
C TYR A 109 4.26 -6.72 3.11
N GLU A 110 4.14 -6.78 4.44
CA GLU A 110 2.85 -7.03 5.07
C GLU A 110 2.16 -5.70 5.37
N LEU A 111 0.93 -5.56 4.88
CA LEU A 111 0.05 -4.44 5.17
C LEU A 111 -1.27 -4.99 5.70
N ALA A 112 -2.12 -4.09 6.17
CA ALA A 112 -3.44 -4.48 6.65
C ALA A 112 -4.49 -3.56 6.06
N VAL A 113 -5.73 -4.02 6.09
CA VAL A 113 -6.91 -3.23 5.74
C VAL A 113 -7.91 -3.39 6.88
N TRP A 114 -8.48 -2.28 7.32
CA TRP A 114 -9.51 -2.32 8.36
C TRP A 114 -10.79 -1.65 7.88
N SER A 115 -11.87 -1.97 8.57
CA SER A 115 -13.17 -1.35 8.35
C SER A 115 -13.84 -1.17 9.71
N ALA A 116 -14.65 -0.12 9.80
CA ALA A 116 -15.42 0.15 11.02
C ALA A 116 -16.66 -0.74 11.12
N SER A 117 -17.01 -1.45 10.06
CA SER A 117 -18.20 -2.30 10.03
C SER A 117 -17.92 -3.78 9.83
#